data_e6cf582ba2c8e3582c12ee61c93fd468
#
_entry.id   e6cf582ba2c8e3582c12ee61c93fd468
#
_cell.length_a   1.000
_cell.length_b   1.000
_cell.length_c   1.000
_cell.angle_alpha   90.00
_cell.angle_beta   90.00
_cell.angle_gamma   90.00
#
_symmetry.space_group_name_H-M   'P 1'
#
loop_
_entity.id
_entity.type
_entity.pdbx_description
1 polymer ?
#
loop_
_entity_poly.entity_id
_entity_poly.type
_entity_poly.pdbx_seq_one_letter_code
_entity_poly.pdbx_strand_id
1 'polypeptide(L)'
;MNMRTLNLLCLLILSGVVVDPSLAEAVNTMRLNLPENASPVVKNIGQVMARQIQERCDAKIETTGEAKLMIEMVIEQGIGKEGFRIEDRKGGGVRIVGNDERGLVAGTGKFLRTSRYDRGGFTPGTWRGISIPTRQARGIYFATHFHNFYHEAPVEEIQHYVEDLALWGLNELVVWYDAHHFNEFEDPEAVKFRKRLHEIMAAARRIGMDVSLLVIGNEAYGNSPADLRSAPGGGRGGYYPCAVCPSKPEGMKYILKLLGEQFDWAADLKPRSVWIWPYDQGGCGCAKCKPWGSKGFMKCVEEVGKLARQKMPGTKILLSTWLMDKAELASVMEQLGERKDLVDGLVNEGNVLPAASGLGSVDQKPGDAAPVLTQDLPVVGFPEISMHNTFPWGGFGATPLTARAQGQWNAQKKGLIGGYPYSEGIYEDLTKIVYSQFYWNDQPAEETVKEYIAYEFSPDVVADVAAVVKTLEQNHHMRWWPGKLEGVPLEMNWFPSKNTKPQADPGAEEAYATMQKVDARLTHQAKNSWRWRQLYLRALLDSELKTNGGSPNDTCNEAFAELIRIYHAENAIGTIRPPLPKNWKKK
;
A
#
# COMPACT_ATOMS: atom_id res chain seq x y z
N MET A 1 3.89 -24.74 -75.79
CA MET A 1 3.57 -23.32 -76.07
C MET A 1 3.26 -22.66 -74.73
N ASN A 2 4.27 -21.96 -74.20
CA ASN A 2 4.28 -21.42 -72.83
C ASN A 2 3.89 -19.96 -72.87
N MET A 3 2.86 -19.57 -72.15
CA MET A 3 2.57 -18.18 -71.84
C MET A 3 2.97 -17.87 -70.41
N ARG A 4 4.01 -17.07 -70.24
CA ARG A 4 4.44 -16.49 -68.95
C ARG A 4 3.58 -15.27 -68.66
N THR A 5 2.87 -15.31 -67.52
CA THR A 5 2.15 -14.16 -66.98
C THR A 5 3.12 -13.37 -66.11
N LEU A 6 3.32 -12.11 -66.43
CA LEU A 6 4.15 -11.15 -65.73
C LEU A 6 3.30 -10.48 -64.64
N ASN A 7 3.56 -10.78 -63.38
CA ASN A 7 2.95 -10.07 -62.27
C ASN A 7 3.74 -8.79 -61.98
N LEU A 8 3.14 -7.66 -62.26
CA LEU A 8 3.63 -6.33 -61.91
C LEU A 8 3.25 -6.04 -60.44
N LEU A 9 4.24 -6.06 -59.56
CA LEU A 9 4.08 -5.70 -58.13
C LEU A 9 4.23 -4.16 -58.04
N CYS A 10 3.10 -3.46 -57.89
CA CYS A 10 3.11 -2.03 -57.53
C CYS A 10 3.54 -1.86 -56.08
N LEU A 11 4.78 -1.43 -55.85
CA LEU A 11 5.24 -0.91 -54.56
C LEU A 11 4.63 0.48 -54.36
N LEU A 12 3.57 0.57 -53.57
CA LEU A 12 3.13 1.82 -52.95
C LEU A 12 4.09 2.18 -51.82
N ILE A 13 5.01 3.09 -52.10
CA ILE A 13 5.81 3.77 -51.07
C ILE A 13 4.85 4.74 -50.37
N LEU A 14 4.27 4.31 -49.26
CA LEU A 14 3.69 5.22 -48.28
C LEU A 14 4.84 5.98 -47.63
N SER A 15 5.09 7.18 -48.09
CA SER A 15 5.88 8.18 -47.37
C SER A 15 5.12 8.52 -46.09
N GLY A 16 5.37 7.74 -45.03
CA GLY A 16 4.98 8.12 -43.70
C GLY A 16 5.69 9.43 -43.35
N VAL A 17 4.93 10.52 -43.35
CA VAL A 17 5.34 11.73 -42.67
C VAL A 17 5.53 11.31 -41.21
N VAL A 18 6.77 11.12 -40.77
CA VAL A 18 7.13 11.12 -39.37
C VAL A 18 6.83 12.55 -38.91
N VAL A 19 5.63 12.75 -38.38
CA VAL A 19 5.32 13.92 -37.59
C VAL A 19 6.20 13.78 -36.35
N ASP A 20 7.29 14.51 -36.33
CA ASP A 20 8.06 14.77 -35.14
C ASP A 20 7.04 15.16 -34.05
N PRO A 21 6.92 14.46 -32.93
CA PRO A 21 6.02 14.87 -31.86
C PRO A 21 6.56 16.22 -31.39
N SER A 22 6.02 17.31 -31.94
CA SER A 22 6.32 18.66 -31.47
C SER A 22 6.14 18.61 -29.95
N LEU A 23 7.23 18.78 -29.23
CA LEU A 23 7.21 18.90 -27.77
C LEU A 23 6.16 19.95 -27.44
N ALA A 24 5.07 19.56 -26.83
CA ALA A 24 4.04 20.50 -26.42
C ALA A 24 4.74 21.60 -25.62
N GLU A 25 4.49 22.85 -25.95
CA GLU A 25 5.15 23.98 -25.32
C GLU A 25 4.76 24.03 -23.83
N ALA A 26 5.72 24.26 -22.94
CA ALA A 26 5.45 24.39 -21.52
C ALA A 26 4.51 25.58 -21.27
N VAL A 27 3.48 25.36 -20.49
CA VAL A 27 2.50 26.39 -20.13
C VAL A 27 2.64 26.79 -18.66
N ASN A 28 2.47 28.07 -18.38
CA ASN A 28 2.50 28.61 -17.03
C ASN A 28 1.10 28.91 -16.46
N THR A 29 0.06 28.80 -17.28
CA THR A 29 -1.35 28.97 -16.85
C THR A 29 -2.21 27.89 -17.46
N MET A 30 -3.09 27.32 -16.64
CA MET A 30 -4.07 26.34 -17.09
C MET A 30 -5.40 26.51 -16.37
N ARG A 31 -6.45 25.98 -16.97
CA ARG A 31 -7.79 25.96 -16.37
C ARG A 31 -8.29 24.52 -16.28
N LEU A 32 -8.78 24.16 -15.10
CA LEU A 32 -9.55 22.94 -14.89
C LEU A 32 -11.04 23.24 -15.11
N ASN A 33 -11.65 22.50 -16.02
CA ASN A 33 -13.08 22.60 -16.29
C ASN A 33 -13.79 21.36 -15.75
N LEU A 34 -14.58 21.54 -14.71
CA LEU A 34 -15.38 20.50 -14.08
C LEU A 34 -16.85 20.67 -14.49
N PRO A 35 -17.67 19.59 -14.50
CA PRO A 35 -19.11 19.71 -14.67
C PRO A 35 -19.74 20.67 -13.66
N GLU A 36 -20.73 21.43 -14.06
CA GLU A 36 -21.42 22.37 -13.18
C GLU A 36 -22.00 21.69 -11.94
N ASN A 37 -22.54 20.46 -12.12
CA ASN A 37 -23.08 19.63 -11.06
C ASN A 37 -22.09 18.56 -10.57
N ALA A 38 -20.78 18.87 -10.57
CA ALA A 38 -19.75 17.93 -10.12
C ALA A 38 -20.02 17.44 -8.68
N SER A 39 -19.90 16.12 -8.47
CA SER A 39 -20.00 15.54 -7.13
C SER A 39 -18.87 16.05 -6.22
N PRO A 40 -18.99 15.92 -4.89
CA PRO A 40 -17.89 16.23 -3.98
C PRO A 40 -16.59 15.52 -4.32
N VAL A 41 -16.66 14.26 -4.75
CA VAL A 41 -15.47 13.46 -5.18
C VAL A 41 -14.83 14.10 -6.40
N VAL A 42 -15.60 14.43 -7.44
CA VAL A 42 -15.07 15.07 -8.67
C VAL A 42 -14.44 16.42 -8.37
N LYS A 43 -15.04 17.23 -7.48
CA LYS A 43 -14.45 18.50 -7.03
C LYS A 43 -13.12 18.28 -6.33
N ASN A 44 -13.06 17.29 -5.43
CA ASN A 44 -11.82 16.92 -4.73
C ASN A 44 -10.73 16.46 -5.71
N ILE A 45 -11.06 15.65 -6.72
CA ILE A 45 -10.10 15.24 -7.76
C ILE A 45 -9.49 16.46 -8.46
N GLY A 46 -10.31 17.45 -8.79
CA GLY A 46 -9.83 18.72 -9.38
C GLY A 46 -8.87 19.48 -8.46
N GLN A 47 -9.16 19.53 -7.16
CA GLN A 47 -8.28 20.14 -6.16
C GLN A 47 -6.95 19.38 -6.02
N VAL A 48 -7.01 18.04 -5.96
CA VAL A 48 -5.82 17.18 -5.90
C VAL A 48 -4.96 17.36 -7.13
N MET A 49 -5.57 17.40 -8.33
CA MET A 49 -4.83 17.66 -9.56
C MET A 49 -4.12 19.02 -9.53
N ALA A 50 -4.83 20.06 -9.07
CA ALA A 50 -4.25 21.40 -8.95
C ALA A 50 -3.06 21.41 -7.99
N ARG A 51 -3.20 20.80 -6.82
CA ARG A 51 -2.14 20.65 -5.83
C ARG A 51 -0.94 19.93 -6.41
N GLN A 52 -1.14 18.77 -7.05
CA GLN A 52 -0.06 17.98 -7.66
C GLN A 52 0.75 18.74 -8.70
N ILE A 53 0.10 19.59 -9.49
CA ILE A 53 0.79 20.43 -10.48
C ILE A 53 1.57 21.56 -9.79
N GLN A 54 0.94 22.26 -8.84
CA GLN A 54 1.55 23.39 -8.12
C GLN A 54 2.74 22.98 -7.23
N GLU A 55 2.71 21.77 -6.67
CA GLU A 55 3.83 21.23 -5.87
C GLU A 55 5.04 20.86 -6.73
N ARG A 56 4.86 20.61 -8.03
CA ARG A 56 5.92 20.15 -8.93
C ARG A 56 6.50 21.23 -9.85
N CYS A 57 5.75 22.29 -10.14
CA CYS A 57 6.19 23.40 -10.98
C CYS A 57 5.44 24.69 -10.65
N ASP A 58 5.91 25.82 -11.18
CA ASP A 58 5.36 27.15 -10.90
C ASP A 58 4.10 27.50 -11.72
N ALA A 59 3.50 26.50 -12.40
CA ALA A 59 2.29 26.72 -13.20
C ALA A 59 1.08 27.05 -12.33
N LYS A 60 0.25 27.99 -12.80
CA LYS A 60 -0.93 28.47 -12.07
C LYS A 60 -2.21 27.86 -12.62
N ILE A 61 -3.09 27.50 -11.69
CA ILE A 61 -4.45 27.07 -12.02
C ILE A 61 -5.36 28.30 -11.94
N GLU A 62 -5.88 28.73 -13.11
CA GLU A 62 -6.79 29.85 -13.23
C GLU A 62 -8.25 29.37 -13.13
N THR A 63 -9.06 30.08 -12.38
CA THR A 63 -10.50 29.79 -12.24
C THR A 63 -11.35 30.56 -13.25
N THR A 64 -10.87 31.71 -13.71
CA THR A 64 -11.52 32.61 -14.68
C THR A 64 -10.48 33.18 -15.66
N GLY A 65 -10.90 33.72 -16.79
CA GLY A 65 -9.99 34.34 -17.77
C GLY A 65 -9.47 33.35 -18.84
N GLU A 66 -8.52 33.79 -19.63
CA GLU A 66 -7.87 32.98 -20.64
C GLU A 66 -6.74 32.14 -20.00
N ALA A 67 -6.70 30.85 -20.33
CA ALA A 67 -5.63 29.95 -19.93
C ALA A 67 -5.00 29.32 -21.18
N LYS A 68 -3.69 29.12 -21.17
CA LYS A 68 -2.97 28.51 -22.29
C LYS A 68 -3.32 27.04 -22.49
N LEU A 69 -3.75 26.36 -21.43
CA LEU A 69 -4.17 24.96 -21.48
C LEU A 69 -5.52 24.80 -20.79
N MET A 70 -6.46 24.16 -21.48
CA MET A 70 -7.74 23.74 -20.91
C MET A 70 -7.69 22.24 -20.61
N ILE A 71 -8.06 21.84 -19.39
CA ILE A 71 -8.21 20.45 -18.98
C ILE A 71 -9.67 20.25 -18.57
N GLU A 72 -10.39 19.46 -19.34
CA GLU A 72 -11.79 19.11 -19.05
C GLU A 72 -11.86 17.75 -18.36
N MET A 73 -12.55 17.68 -17.25
CA MET A 73 -12.71 16.47 -16.44
C MET A 73 -14.20 16.12 -16.36
N VAL A 74 -14.58 14.95 -16.88
CA VAL A 74 -16.00 14.53 -16.96
C VAL A 74 -16.17 13.05 -16.64
N ILE A 75 -17.41 12.67 -16.33
CA ILE A 75 -17.82 11.27 -16.19
C ILE A 75 -18.75 10.91 -17.34
N GLU A 76 -18.41 9.85 -18.08
CA GLU A 76 -19.21 9.26 -19.16
C GLU A 76 -19.15 7.75 -19.07
N GLN A 77 -20.31 7.11 -18.94
CA GLN A 77 -20.40 5.66 -18.91
C GLN A 77 -20.08 5.01 -20.25
N GLY A 78 -19.77 3.69 -20.24
CA GLY A 78 -19.52 2.91 -21.45
C GLY A 78 -18.04 2.62 -21.73
N ILE A 79 -17.11 3.08 -20.87
CA ILE A 79 -15.69 2.74 -20.96
C ILE A 79 -15.40 1.39 -20.31
N GLY A 80 -16.12 1.05 -19.24
CA GLY A 80 -15.88 -0.09 -18.36
C GLY A 80 -15.64 0.37 -16.93
N LYS A 81 -16.06 -0.44 -15.96
CA LYS A 81 -16.01 -0.11 -14.53
C LYS A 81 -14.62 0.37 -14.11
N GLU A 82 -14.57 1.54 -13.47
CA GLU A 82 -13.35 2.20 -12.99
C GLU A 82 -12.33 2.51 -14.12
N GLY A 83 -12.74 2.37 -15.40
CA GLY A 83 -11.94 2.72 -16.57
C GLY A 83 -11.96 4.22 -16.88
N PHE A 84 -11.00 4.64 -17.68
CA PHE A 84 -10.91 6.03 -18.15
C PHE A 84 -10.48 6.10 -19.60
N ARG A 85 -10.72 7.29 -20.20
CA ARG A 85 -10.21 7.70 -21.51
C ARG A 85 -9.58 9.07 -21.41
N ILE A 86 -8.41 9.26 -22.04
CA ILE A 86 -7.80 10.58 -22.24
C ILE A 86 -7.78 10.85 -23.74
N GLU A 87 -8.26 12.01 -24.13
CA GLU A 87 -8.39 12.42 -25.51
C GLU A 87 -8.11 13.92 -25.68
N ASP A 88 -7.89 14.36 -26.92
CA ASP A 88 -7.78 15.78 -27.22
C ASP A 88 -9.15 16.45 -27.12
N ARG A 89 -9.20 17.60 -26.48
CA ARG A 89 -10.41 18.40 -26.35
C ARG A 89 -10.70 19.16 -27.63
N LYS A 90 -11.96 19.15 -28.09
CA LYS A 90 -12.40 20.01 -29.21
C LYS A 90 -12.18 21.47 -28.83
N GLY A 91 -11.46 22.21 -29.67
CA GLY A 91 -11.08 23.60 -29.38
C GLY A 91 -9.79 23.78 -28.61
N GLY A 92 -8.99 22.71 -28.43
CA GLY A 92 -7.68 22.73 -27.80
C GLY A 92 -7.70 22.27 -26.33
N GLY A 93 -6.60 21.67 -25.90
CA GLY A 93 -6.43 21.14 -24.56
C GLY A 93 -6.69 19.63 -24.47
N VAL A 94 -6.89 19.16 -23.25
CA VAL A 94 -7.03 17.73 -22.92
C VAL A 94 -8.37 17.45 -22.27
N ARG A 95 -8.95 16.31 -22.58
CA ARG A 95 -10.18 15.82 -21.96
C ARG A 95 -9.91 14.49 -21.25
N ILE A 96 -10.18 14.46 -19.95
CA ILE A 96 -10.05 13.28 -19.09
C ILE A 96 -11.46 12.79 -18.77
N VAL A 97 -11.79 11.59 -19.20
CA VAL A 97 -13.11 10.99 -19.09
C VAL A 97 -13.01 9.76 -18.18
N GLY A 98 -13.67 9.78 -17.03
CA GLY A 98 -13.87 8.60 -16.20
C GLY A 98 -15.17 7.89 -16.55
N ASN A 99 -15.21 6.55 -16.55
CA ASN A 99 -16.47 5.80 -16.59
C ASN A 99 -17.33 6.06 -15.34
N ASP A 100 -16.66 6.34 -14.26
CA ASP A 100 -17.17 6.66 -12.94
C ASP A 100 -16.12 7.52 -12.21
N GLU A 101 -16.39 7.89 -10.95
CA GLU A 101 -15.47 8.73 -10.16
C GLU A 101 -14.08 8.10 -10.03
N ARG A 102 -13.97 6.79 -9.84
CA ARG A 102 -12.68 6.08 -9.72
C ARG A 102 -11.93 6.05 -11.04
N GLY A 103 -12.63 5.87 -12.15
CA GLY A 103 -12.04 6.01 -13.47
C GLY A 103 -11.49 7.42 -13.69
N LEU A 104 -12.19 8.46 -13.22
CA LEU A 104 -11.72 9.84 -13.33
C LEU A 104 -10.46 10.08 -12.49
N VAL A 105 -10.39 9.56 -11.24
CA VAL A 105 -9.17 9.61 -10.40
C VAL A 105 -7.99 8.98 -11.13
N ALA A 106 -8.15 7.75 -11.61
CA ALA A 106 -7.09 7.00 -12.29
C ALA A 106 -6.66 7.68 -13.60
N GLY A 107 -7.62 8.22 -14.36
CA GLY A 107 -7.35 9.00 -15.58
C GLY A 107 -6.59 10.29 -15.28
N THR A 108 -6.96 10.99 -14.22
CA THR A 108 -6.21 12.16 -13.74
C THR A 108 -4.79 11.78 -13.35
N GLY A 109 -4.61 10.68 -12.60
CA GLY A 109 -3.29 10.16 -12.25
C GLY A 109 -2.47 9.80 -13.51
N LYS A 110 -3.06 9.12 -14.50
CA LYS A 110 -2.35 8.80 -15.76
C LYS A 110 -1.95 10.04 -16.53
N PHE A 111 -2.80 11.04 -16.60
CA PHE A 111 -2.47 12.32 -17.25
C PHE A 111 -1.30 13.00 -16.53
N LEU A 112 -1.35 13.09 -15.21
CA LEU A 112 -0.28 13.69 -14.40
C LEU A 112 1.05 12.95 -14.59
N ARG A 113 1.05 11.62 -14.55
CA ARG A 113 2.26 10.79 -14.67
C ARG A 113 2.91 10.84 -16.04
N THR A 114 2.16 11.18 -17.08
CA THR A 114 2.67 11.31 -18.45
C THR A 114 2.99 12.75 -18.84
N SER A 115 2.75 13.70 -17.93
CA SER A 115 3.08 15.11 -18.09
C SER A 115 4.49 15.41 -17.59
N ARG A 116 5.02 16.57 -17.94
CA ARG A 116 6.35 17.02 -17.56
C ARG A 116 6.28 18.30 -16.71
N TYR A 117 7.12 18.38 -15.72
CA TYR A 117 7.19 19.48 -14.75
C TYR A 117 8.60 20.07 -14.77
N ASP A 118 8.74 21.26 -15.34
CA ASP A 118 10.01 21.95 -15.49
C ASP A 118 9.98 23.33 -14.84
N ARG A 119 11.14 23.96 -14.73
CA ARG A 119 11.24 25.37 -14.27
C ARG A 119 10.45 26.34 -15.17
N GLY A 120 10.20 25.98 -16.42
CA GLY A 120 9.41 26.76 -17.39
C GLY A 120 7.90 26.58 -17.28
N GLY A 121 7.44 25.65 -16.45
CA GLY A 121 6.03 25.35 -16.25
C GLY A 121 5.65 23.89 -16.48
N PHE A 122 4.39 23.69 -16.81
CA PHE A 122 3.77 22.38 -17.04
C PHE A 122 3.68 22.07 -18.53
N THR A 123 4.14 20.88 -18.93
CA THR A 123 3.93 20.37 -20.30
C THR A 123 2.96 19.19 -20.24
N PRO A 124 1.76 19.29 -20.87
CA PRO A 124 0.78 18.22 -20.83
C PRO A 124 1.30 16.97 -21.53
N GLY A 125 1.07 15.81 -20.90
CA GLY A 125 1.43 14.53 -21.49
C GLY A 125 0.70 14.25 -22.80
N THR A 126 1.36 13.53 -23.70
CA THR A 126 0.85 13.17 -25.02
C THR A 126 0.09 11.84 -25.06
N TRP A 127 0.04 11.11 -23.94
CA TRP A 127 -0.68 9.84 -23.88
C TRP A 127 -2.18 10.07 -24.15
N ARG A 128 -2.73 9.30 -25.09
CA ARG A 128 -4.16 9.26 -25.43
C ARG A 128 -4.58 7.82 -25.54
N GLY A 129 -5.80 7.52 -25.12
CA GLY A 129 -6.34 6.17 -25.18
C GLY A 129 -7.28 5.82 -24.03
N ILE A 130 -7.62 4.55 -23.95
CA ILE A 130 -8.49 3.95 -22.95
C ILE A 130 -7.66 3.03 -22.05
N SER A 131 -7.96 3.03 -20.75
CA SER A 131 -7.39 2.09 -19.80
C SER A 131 -8.45 1.64 -18.81
N ILE A 132 -8.52 0.33 -18.55
CA ILE A 132 -9.51 -0.29 -17.69
C ILE A 132 -8.75 -1.23 -16.74
N PRO A 133 -9.03 -1.20 -15.43
CA PRO A 133 -8.36 -2.09 -14.50
C PRO A 133 -8.79 -3.55 -14.69
N THR A 134 -7.82 -4.47 -14.58
CA THR A 134 -8.04 -5.91 -14.73
C THR A 134 -8.39 -6.61 -13.43
N ARG A 135 -8.03 -6.02 -12.28
CA ARG A 135 -8.31 -6.57 -10.95
C ARG A 135 -9.30 -5.70 -10.18
N GLN A 136 -10.21 -6.35 -9.45
CA GLN A 136 -11.25 -5.65 -8.68
C GLN A 136 -10.71 -5.08 -7.37
N ALA A 137 -9.84 -5.84 -6.69
CA ALA A 137 -9.22 -5.43 -5.44
C ALA A 137 -7.85 -4.80 -5.73
N ARG A 138 -7.76 -3.50 -5.57
CA ARG A 138 -6.52 -2.72 -5.74
C ARG A 138 -6.35 -1.84 -4.52
N GLY A 139 -6.12 -2.49 -3.38
CA GLY A 139 -6.08 -1.83 -2.10
C GLY A 139 -4.69 -1.66 -1.53
N ILE A 140 -4.68 -1.05 -0.37
CA ILE A 140 -3.52 -0.92 0.51
C ILE A 140 -3.95 -1.15 1.95
N TYR A 141 -3.12 -1.85 2.72
CA TYR A 141 -3.30 -1.97 4.16
C TYR A 141 -2.28 -1.07 4.87
N PHE A 142 -2.77 -0.13 5.67
CA PHE A 142 -1.93 0.63 6.58
C PHE A 142 -1.82 -0.10 7.91
N ALA A 143 -0.60 -0.47 8.27
CA ALA A 143 -0.30 -1.26 9.48
C ALA A 143 -0.44 -0.40 10.75
N THR A 144 -1.65 0.05 11.04
CA THR A 144 -1.97 0.94 12.15
C THR A 144 -1.99 0.25 13.52
N HIS A 145 -1.52 -0.99 13.59
CA HIS A 145 -1.33 -1.76 14.83
C HIS A 145 0.11 -1.70 15.38
N PHE A 146 1.03 -1.10 14.63
CA PHE A 146 2.36 -0.75 15.12
C PHE A 146 2.53 0.75 15.10
N HIS A 147 3.25 1.28 16.07
CA HIS A 147 3.58 2.71 16.10
C HIS A 147 4.57 3.03 14.99
N ASN A 148 4.13 3.76 13.98
CA ASN A 148 4.87 4.05 12.77
C ASN A 148 4.46 5.40 12.15
N PHE A 149 4.82 5.66 10.90
CA PHE A 149 4.49 6.87 10.16
C PHE A 149 3.01 7.27 10.27
N TYR A 150 2.08 6.32 10.23
CA TYR A 150 0.64 6.61 10.30
C TYR A 150 0.18 7.12 11.68
N HIS A 151 1.02 6.97 12.71
CA HIS A 151 0.78 7.51 14.04
C HIS A 151 1.41 8.89 14.24
N GLU A 152 2.62 9.11 13.70
CA GLU A 152 3.43 10.27 13.99
C GLU A 152 3.26 11.41 12.97
N ALA A 153 3.16 11.11 11.68
CA ALA A 153 3.07 12.12 10.64
C ALA A 153 1.80 13.00 10.80
N PRO A 154 1.86 14.28 10.43
CA PRO A 154 0.66 15.12 10.36
C PRO A 154 -0.46 14.42 9.57
N VAL A 155 -1.68 14.49 10.08
CA VAL A 155 -2.82 13.81 9.42
C VAL A 155 -2.99 14.28 7.97
N GLU A 156 -2.76 15.57 7.70
CA GLU A 156 -2.83 16.15 6.36
C GLU A 156 -1.83 15.51 5.39
N GLU A 157 -0.60 15.21 5.82
CA GLU A 157 0.38 14.51 4.98
C GLU A 157 -0.08 13.10 4.64
N ILE A 158 -0.68 12.39 5.61
CA ILE A 158 -1.23 11.05 5.35
C ILE A 158 -2.43 11.13 4.42
N GLN A 159 -3.27 12.16 4.54
CA GLN A 159 -4.40 12.40 3.64
C GLN A 159 -3.92 12.63 2.21
N HIS A 160 -2.91 13.50 2.01
CA HIS A 160 -2.28 13.71 0.71
C HIS A 160 -1.65 12.43 0.17
N TYR A 161 -1.04 11.63 1.03
CA TYR A 161 -0.47 10.34 0.63
C TYR A 161 -1.54 9.34 0.15
N VAL A 162 -2.69 9.29 0.80
CA VAL A 162 -3.85 8.48 0.35
C VAL A 162 -4.33 8.95 -1.02
N GLU A 163 -4.39 10.27 -1.26
CA GLU A 163 -4.74 10.85 -2.56
C GLU A 163 -3.72 10.46 -3.64
N ASP A 164 -2.42 10.50 -3.33
CA ASP A 164 -1.37 10.07 -4.25
C ASP A 164 -1.53 8.59 -4.64
N LEU A 165 -1.81 7.72 -3.68
CA LEU A 165 -2.05 6.29 -3.93
C LEU A 165 -3.29 6.06 -4.80
N ALA A 166 -4.35 6.84 -4.61
CA ALA A 166 -5.55 6.79 -5.46
C ALA A 166 -5.26 7.20 -6.91
N LEU A 167 -4.42 8.23 -7.12
CA LEU A 167 -3.97 8.63 -8.46
C LEU A 167 -3.18 7.53 -9.19
N TRP A 168 -2.56 6.61 -8.47
CA TRP A 168 -1.93 5.40 -9.01
C TRP A 168 -2.91 4.24 -9.21
N GLY A 169 -4.20 4.45 -8.98
CA GLY A 169 -5.26 3.49 -9.26
C GLY A 169 -5.63 2.56 -8.11
N LEU A 170 -5.14 2.80 -6.90
CA LEU A 170 -5.64 2.10 -5.71
C LEU A 170 -7.06 2.54 -5.39
N ASN A 171 -7.91 1.60 -4.99
CA ASN A 171 -9.35 1.82 -4.82
C ASN A 171 -9.90 1.47 -3.43
N GLU A 172 -9.05 1.03 -2.50
CA GLU A 172 -9.49 0.65 -1.16
C GLU A 172 -8.37 0.81 -0.13
N LEU A 173 -8.69 1.40 1.02
CA LEU A 173 -7.82 1.52 2.17
C LEU A 173 -8.33 0.63 3.30
N VAL A 174 -7.47 -0.24 3.83
CA VAL A 174 -7.74 -1.07 5.00
C VAL A 174 -6.94 -0.56 6.19
N VAL A 175 -7.58 -0.43 7.34
CA VAL A 175 -6.95 -0.06 8.61
C VAL A 175 -7.38 -0.98 9.73
N TRP A 176 -6.60 -1.05 10.79
CA TRP A 176 -6.95 -1.75 12.01
C TRP A 176 -6.91 -0.79 13.19
N TYR A 177 -8.03 -0.69 13.91
CA TYR A 177 -8.05 -0.08 15.22
C TYR A 177 -7.72 -1.14 16.26
N ASP A 178 -6.47 -1.17 16.69
CA ASP A 178 -5.93 -2.19 17.60
C ASP A 178 -6.29 -1.88 19.07
N ALA A 179 -7.41 -2.45 19.52
CA ALA A 179 -7.99 -2.14 20.81
C ALA A 179 -7.13 -2.56 22.01
N HIS A 180 -6.26 -3.57 21.87
CA HIS A 180 -5.49 -4.10 22.99
C HIS A 180 -4.43 -3.11 23.53
N HIS A 181 -4.11 -2.06 22.80
CA HIS A 181 -3.23 -0.98 23.27
C HIS A 181 -3.89 0.00 24.22
N PHE A 182 -5.21 -0.06 24.36
CA PHE A 182 -6.02 0.86 25.16
C PHE A 182 -6.72 0.11 26.29
N ASN A 183 -7.13 0.83 27.35
CA ASN A 183 -7.82 0.20 28.47
C ASN A 183 -9.30 -0.03 28.16
N GLU A 184 -9.94 0.87 27.43
CA GLU A 184 -11.37 0.81 27.08
C GLU A 184 -11.68 1.71 25.87
N PHE A 185 -12.90 1.64 25.38
CA PHE A 185 -13.32 2.43 24.21
C PHE A 185 -13.21 3.94 24.45
N GLU A 186 -13.57 4.42 25.66
CA GLU A 186 -13.53 5.84 26.03
C GLU A 186 -12.18 6.29 26.62
N ASP A 187 -11.16 5.45 26.59
CA ASP A 187 -9.79 5.85 26.93
C ASP A 187 -9.39 7.07 26.07
N PRO A 188 -8.90 8.17 26.67
CA PRO A 188 -8.57 9.39 25.91
C PRO A 188 -7.62 9.16 24.74
N GLU A 189 -6.63 8.28 24.88
CA GLU A 189 -5.71 7.94 23.78
C GLU A 189 -6.42 7.09 22.71
N ALA A 190 -7.35 6.23 23.11
CA ALA A 190 -8.19 5.48 22.16
C ALA A 190 -9.09 6.43 21.34
N VAL A 191 -9.73 7.39 21.99
CA VAL A 191 -10.55 8.42 21.32
C VAL A 191 -9.72 9.23 20.34
N LYS A 192 -8.55 9.69 20.76
CA LYS A 192 -7.61 10.43 19.90
C LYS A 192 -7.18 9.61 18.68
N PHE A 193 -6.85 8.34 18.89
CA PHE A 193 -6.41 7.46 17.80
C PHE A 193 -7.55 7.13 16.84
N ARG A 194 -8.76 6.82 17.33
CA ARG A 194 -9.93 6.62 16.48
C ARG A 194 -10.26 7.85 15.65
N LYS A 195 -10.19 9.05 16.23
CA LYS A 195 -10.35 10.29 15.47
C LYS A 195 -9.37 10.39 14.32
N ARG A 196 -8.08 10.11 14.59
CA ARG A 196 -7.02 10.10 13.57
C ARG A 196 -7.30 9.09 12.45
N LEU A 197 -7.63 7.85 12.80
CA LEU A 197 -7.96 6.83 11.79
C LEU A 197 -9.19 7.21 10.97
N HIS A 198 -10.21 7.78 11.60
CA HIS A 198 -11.41 8.25 10.90
C HIS A 198 -11.10 9.36 9.89
N GLU A 199 -10.25 10.32 10.24
CA GLU A 199 -9.80 11.39 9.35
C GLU A 199 -9.01 10.84 8.14
N ILE A 200 -8.17 9.84 8.35
CA ILE A 200 -7.43 9.14 7.27
C ILE A 200 -8.38 8.38 6.35
N MET A 201 -9.32 7.60 6.92
CA MET A 201 -10.33 6.87 6.16
C MET A 201 -11.27 7.82 5.39
N ALA A 202 -11.65 8.94 6.00
CA ALA A 202 -12.48 9.96 5.35
C ALA A 202 -11.77 10.58 4.13
N ALA A 203 -10.44 10.74 4.17
CA ALA A 203 -9.69 11.18 2.99
C ALA A 203 -9.78 10.17 1.84
N ALA A 204 -9.66 8.88 2.13
CA ALA A 204 -9.85 7.83 1.13
C ALA A 204 -11.27 7.91 0.50
N ARG A 205 -12.30 8.12 1.33
CA ARG A 205 -13.67 8.32 0.81
C ARG A 205 -13.81 9.57 -0.04
N ARG A 206 -13.18 10.68 0.35
CA ARG A 206 -13.22 11.94 -0.41
C ARG A 206 -12.61 11.83 -1.81
N ILE A 207 -11.59 11.00 -2.00
CA ILE A 207 -10.98 10.74 -3.31
C ILE A 207 -11.65 9.58 -4.07
N GLY A 208 -12.73 8.99 -3.54
CA GLY A 208 -13.49 7.92 -4.20
C GLY A 208 -13.00 6.50 -3.90
N MET A 209 -12.03 6.30 -3.01
CA MET A 209 -11.65 4.97 -2.52
C MET A 209 -12.70 4.40 -1.57
N ASP A 210 -12.79 3.08 -1.50
CA ASP A 210 -13.46 2.40 -0.39
C ASP A 210 -12.56 2.38 0.85
N VAL A 211 -13.17 2.10 1.99
CA VAL A 211 -12.47 1.83 3.24
C VAL A 211 -12.93 0.50 3.81
N SER A 212 -12.06 -0.16 4.56
CA SER A 212 -12.35 -1.44 5.21
C SER A 212 -11.65 -1.53 6.56
N LEU A 213 -12.17 -2.38 7.44
CA LEU A 213 -11.63 -2.59 8.77
C LEU A 213 -11.02 -3.99 8.87
N LEU A 214 -9.86 -4.09 9.51
CA LEU A 214 -9.33 -5.35 10.00
C LEU A 214 -9.62 -5.45 11.51
N VAL A 215 -10.03 -6.63 11.98
CA VAL A 215 -10.24 -6.93 13.39
C VAL A 215 -9.66 -8.30 13.73
N ILE A 216 -9.15 -8.47 14.95
CA ILE A 216 -8.80 -9.79 15.47
C ILE A 216 -10.05 -10.45 16.05
N GLY A 217 -10.29 -11.71 15.70
CA GLY A 217 -11.54 -12.42 16.02
C GLY A 217 -11.92 -12.45 17.50
N ASN A 218 -10.95 -12.43 18.43
CA ASN A 218 -11.18 -12.40 19.87
C ASN A 218 -10.47 -11.23 20.57
N GLU A 219 -10.38 -10.12 19.88
CA GLU A 219 -9.77 -8.89 20.38
C GLU A 219 -10.43 -8.36 21.66
N ALA A 220 -9.64 -7.69 22.49
CA ALA A 220 -10.11 -7.07 23.73
C ALA A 220 -9.22 -5.93 24.19
N TYR A 221 -9.77 -5.02 24.99
CA TYR A 221 -9.03 -3.96 25.68
C TYR A 221 -8.14 -4.51 26.80
N GLY A 222 -7.11 -3.74 27.15
CA GLY A 222 -6.16 -4.11 28.24
C GLY A 222 -6.82 -4.37 29.58
N ASN A 223 -7.97 -3.74 29.88
CA ASN A 223 -8.74 -3.95 31.09
C ASN A 223 -9.79 -5.07 31.01
N SER A 224 -9.75 -5.92 29.99
CA SER A 224 -10.70 -7.04 29.85
C SER A 224 -10.80 -7.87 31.13
N PRO A 225 -12.03 -8.33 31.52
CA PRO A 225 -12.22 -9.11 32.75
C PRO A 225 -11.38 -10.38 32.77
N ALA A 226 -10.65 -10.60 33.87
CA ALA A 226 -9.67 -11.68 33.97
C ALA A 226 -10.31 -13.08 33.83
N ASP A 227 -11.53 -13.25 34.32
CA ASP A 227 -12.31 -14.47 34.22
C ASP A 227 -12.79 -14.80 32.80
N LEU A 228 -12.86 -13.80 31.91
CA LEU A 228 -13.21 -13.97 30.50
C LEU A 228 -12.01 -14.21 29.58
N ARG A 229 -10.80 -13.94 30.06
CA ARG A 229 -9.59 -14.02 29.24
C ARG A 229 -9.34 -15.39 28.63
N SER A 230 -8.66 -15.39 27.50
CA SER A 230 -8.22 -16.57 26.78
C SER A 230 -7.21 -17.38 27.59
N ALA A 231 -7.28 -18.70 27.48
CA ALA A 231 -6.25 -19.57 28.02
C ALA A 231 -4.95 -19.43 27.20
N PRO A 232 -3.77 -19.47 27.84
CA PRO A 232 -2.48 -19.45 27.14
C PRO A 232 -2.34 -20.58 26.09
N GLY A 233 -1.44 -20.38 25.10
CA GLY A 233 -1.11 -21.40 24.09
C GLY A 233 -2.10 -21.48 22.92
N GLY A 234 -2.89 -20.42 22.68
CA GLY A 234 -3.74 -20.29 21.50
C GLY A 234 -3.13 -19.48 20.36
N GLY A 235 -2.19 -18.58 20.69
CA GLY A 235 -1.53 -17.73 19.70
C GLY A 235 -0.30 -18.39 19.07
N ARG A 236 0.07 -18.00 17.87
CA ARG A 236 1.26 -18.45 17.14
C ARG A 236 2.27 -17.36 16.88
N GLY A 237 1.87 -16.15 16.49
CA GLY A 237 2.76 -15.01 16.25
C GLY A 237 2.97 -14.13 17.48
N GLY A 238 2.00 -14.10 18.38
CA GLY A 238 2.02 -13.35 19.62
C GLY A 238 0.93 -13.80 20.57
N TYR A 239 0.91 -13.23 21.77
CA TYR A 239 -0.12 -13.48 22.74
C TYR A 239 -0.39 -12.23 23.56
N TYR A 240 -1.58 -11.69 23.41
CA TYR A 240 -2.04 -10.62 24.27
C TYR A 240 -2.87 -11.19 25.42
N PRO A 241 -2.43 -11.01 26.67
CA PRO A 241 -3.13 -11.57 27.82
C PRO A 241 -4.53 -10.99 28.04
N CYS A 242 -4.86 -9.90 27.35
CA CYS A 242 -6.20 -9.30 27.38
C CYS A 242 -7.21 -9.96 26.44
N ALA A 243 -6.76 -10.74 25.43
CA ALA A 243 -7.67 -11.42 24.51
C ALA A 243 -8.69 -12.29 25.25
N VAL A 244 -9.94 -12.33 24.74
CA VAL A 244 -11.07 -12.96 25.42
C VAL A 244 -11.43 -14.29 24.77
N CYS A 245 -11.87 -15.27 25.58
CA CYS A 245 -12.25 -16.61 25.13
C CYS A 245 -13.66 -16.62 24.53
N PRO A 246 -13.83 -16.87 23.22
CA PRO A 246 -15.17 -16.89 22.59
C PRO A 246 -16.01 -18.12 22.97
N SER A 247 -15.42 -19.11 23.63
CA SER A 247 -16.16 -20.31 24.09
C SER A 247 -16.80 -20.14 25.47
N LYS A 248 -16.55 -19.02 26.13
CA LYS A 248 -17.28 -18.55 27.30
C LYS A 248 -18.45 -17.70 26.83
N PRO A 249 -19.70 -17.93 27.24
CA PRO A 249 -20.86 -17.14 26.76
C PRO A 249 -20.68 -15.64 27.01
N GLU A 250 -20.27 -15.25 28.21
CA GLU A 250 -19.99 -13.83 28.54
C GLU A 250 -18.75 -13.29 27.81
N GLY A 251 -17.80 -14.17 27.46
CA GLY A 251 -16.65 -13.81 26.63
C GLY A 251 -17.05 -13.42 25.20
N MET A 252 -17.92 -14.20 24.55
CA MET A 252 -18.45 -13.84 23.24
C MET A 252 -19.25 -12.54 23.30
N LYS A 253 -20.11 -12.35 24.30
CA LYS A 253 -20.84 -11.08 24.49
C LYS A 253 -19.89 -9.89 24.63
N TYR A 254 -18.79 -10.04 25.37
CA TYR A 254 -17.79 -9.01 25.52
C TYR A 254 -17.12 -8.67 24.19
N ILE A 255 -16.70 -9.67 23.39
CA ILE A 255 -16.12 -9.50 22.06
C ILE A 255 -17.10 -8.74 21.15
N LEU A 256 -18.36 -9.18 21.10
CA LEU A 256 -19.36 -8.55 20.25
C LEU A 256 -19.71 -7.12 20.68
N LYS A 257 -19.70 -6.83 21.99
CA LYS A 257 -19.85 -5.45 22.48
C LYS A 257 -18.71 -4.57 21.96
N LEU A 258 -17.46 -4.98 22.18
CA LEU A 258 -16.26 -4.23 21.79
C LEU A 258 -16.24 -3.98 20.27
N LEU A 259 -16.40 -5.03 19.47
CA LEU A 259 -16.39 -4.90 18.01
C LEU A 259 -17.62 -4.15 17.50
N GLY A 260 -18.77 -4.25 18.18
CA GLY A 260 -19.94 -3.46 17.90
C GLY A 260 -19.71 -1.95 18.06
N GLU A 261 -18.98 -1.54 19.11
CA GLU A 261 -18.56 -0.15 19.29
C GLU A 261 -17.62 0.34 18.19
N GLN A 262 -16.69 -0.52 17.72
CA GLN A 262 -15.81 -0.22 16.59
C GLN A 262 -16.60 -0.09 15.27
N PHE A 263 -17.57 -0.96 15.03
CA PHE A 263 -18.39 -0.91 13.82
C PHE A 263 -19.31 0.32 13.81
N ASP A 264 -19.91 0.68 14.96
CA ASP A 264 -20.69 1.91 15.08
C ASP A 264 -19.85 3.16 14.82
N TRP A 265 -18.60 3.19 15.35
CA TRP A 265 -17.67 4.29 15.10
C TRP A 265 -17.34 4.49 13.62
N ALA A 266 -17.24 3.42 12.83
CA ALA A 266 -16.84 3.51 11.43
C ALA A 266 -18.04 3.50 10.45
N ALA A 267 -19.26 3.29 10.93
CA ALA A 267 -20.45 3.04 10.09
C ALA A 267 -20.79 4.18 9.11
N ASP A 268 -20.54 5.42 9.46
CA ASP A 268 -20.78 6.60 8.61
C ASP A 268 -19.88 6.60 7.36
N LEU A 269 -18.70 6.00 7.43
CA LEU A 269 -17.77 5.82 6.31
C LEU A 269 -18.16 4.65 5.39
N LYS A 270 -19.16 3.85 5.77
CA LYS A 270 -19.68 2.70 5.02
C LYS A 270 -18.57 1.74 4.61
N PRO A 271 -17.89 1.07 5.56
CA PRO A 271 -16.83 0.12 5.25
C PRO A 271 -17.29 -0.93 4.27
N ARG A 272 -16.50 -1.15 3.21
CA ARG A 272 -16.79 -2.14 2.17
C ARG A 272 -16.67 -3.56 2.69
N SER A 273 -15.68 -3.79 3.57
CA SER A 273 -15.47 -5.09 4.17
C SER A 273 -14.94 -5.00 5.61
N VAL A 274 -15.16 -6.09 6.35
CA VAL A 274 -14.51 -6.38 7.62
C VAL A 274 -13.64 -7.62 7.41
N TRP A 275 -12.36 -7.50 7.71
CA TRP A 275 -11.40 -8.59 7.67
C TRP A 275 -11.24 -9.18 9.06
N ILE A 276 -11.51 -10.46 9.21
CA ILE A 276 -11.40 -11.14 10.49
C ILE A 276 -10.11 -11.95 10.50
N TRP A 277 -9.24 -11.66 11.46
CA TRP A 277 -7.88 -12.18 11.57
C TRP A 277 -7.75 -13.19 12.72
N PRO A 278 -7.06 -14.35 12.54
CA PRO A 278 -7.05 -15.42 13.55
C PRO A 278 -5.92 -15.31 14.58
N TYR A 279 -4.70 -15.05 14.11
CA TYR A 279 -3.47 -15.16 14.89
C TYR A 279 -2.71 -13.85 15.04
N ASP A 280 -1.51 -13.89 15.46
CA ASP A 280 -0.63 -12.92 16.06
C ASP A 280 -1.07 -12.63 17.49
N GLN A 281 -1.96 -11.69 17.65
CA GLN A 281 -2.46 -11.25 18.94
C GLN A 281 -3.68 -12.04 19.41
N GLY A 282 -4.32 -12.76 18.50
CA GLY A 282 -5.51 -13.57 18.81
C GLY A 282 -5.19 -14.99 19.22
N GLY A 283 -6.22 -15.67 19.68
CA GLY A 283 -6.19 -17.08 20.00
C GLY A 283 -6.62 -17.42 21.43
N CYS A 284 -7.01 -18.68 21.63
CA CYS A 284 -7.33 -19.24 22.95
C CYS A 284 -6.91 -20.70 23.03
N GLY A 285 -6.12 -21.03 24.05
CA GLY A 285 -5.59 -22.38 24.30
C GLY A 285 -6.52 -23.36 24.96
N CYS A 286 -7.77 -23.01 25.32
CA CYS A 286 -8.69 -23.92 26.00
C CYS A 286 -9.17 -25.05 25.04
N ALA A 287 -9.59 -26.18 25.63
CA ALA A 287 -10.02 -27.37 24.89
C ALA A 287 -11.20 -27.10 23.95
N LYS A 288 -12.08 -26.14 24.27
CA LYS A 288 -13.23 -25.75 23.40
C LYS A 288 -12.82 -24.90 22.20
N CYS A 289 -11.66 -24.23 22.25
CA CYS A 289 -11.16 -23.36 21.20
C CYS A 289 -10.06 -23.99 20.34
N LYS A 290 -9.36 -25.02 20.83
CA LYS A 290 -8.31 -25.71 20.07
C LYS A 290 -8.85 -26.75 19.09
N PRO A 291 -8.28 -26.90 17.89
CA PRO A 291 -7.33 -25.96 17.23
C PRO A 291 -7.97 -24.59 17.01
N TRP A 292 -7.19 -23.51 17.25
CA TRP A 292 -7.77 -22.16 17.24
C TRP A 292 -8.40 -21.81 15.88
N GLY A 293 -7.64 -21.93 14.80
CA GLY A 293 -8.06 -21.50 13.46
C GLY A 293 -9.35 -22.18 13.00
N SER A 294 -9.53 -23.48 13.31
CA SER A 294 -10.70 -24.25 12.85
C SER A 294 -11.84 -24.36 13.86
N LYS A 295 -11.67 -23.93 15.12
CA LYS A 295 -12.71 -23.98 16.15
C LYS A 295 -13.02 -22.63 16.76
N GLY A 296 -12.13 -22.11 17.63
CA GLY A 296 -12.40 -20.87 18.37
C GLY A 296 -12.54 -19.68 17.44
N PHE A 297 -11.67 -19.58 16.45
CA PHE A 297 -11.71 -18.52 15.46
C PHE A 297 -12.95 -18.60 14.57
N MET A 298 -13.34 -19.79 14.09
CA MET A 298 -14.55 -19.92 13.25
C MET A 298 -15.82 -19.50 13.97
N LYS A 299 -15.91 -19.67 15.32
CA LYS A 299 -17.00 -19.08 16.11
C LYS A 299 -16.98 -17.56 16.07
N CYS A 300 -15.79 -16.95 16.14
CA CYS A 300 -15.67 -15.51 15.99
C CYS A 300 -16.08 -15.06 14.58
N VAL A 301 -15.63 -15.76 13.54
CA VAL A 301 -16.00 -15.44 12.15
C VAL A 301 -17.53 -15.42 11.97
N GLU A 302 -18.22 -16.40 12.53
CA GLU A 302 -19.68 -16.48 12.45
C GLU A 302 -20.35 -15.31 13.19
N GLU A 303 -20.06 -15.12 14.46
CA GLU A 303 -20.77 -14.15 15.29
C GLU A 303 -20.36 -12.70 14.98
N VAL A 304 -19.06 -12.44 14.74
CA VAL A 304 -18.56 -11.12 14.34
C VAL A 304 -19.04 -10.77 12.94
N GLY A 305 -19.06 -11.72 12.02
CA GLY A 305 -19.59 -11.52 10.68
C GLY A 305 -21.08 -11.14 10.67
N LYS A 306 -21.90 -11.82 11.49
CA LYS A 306 -23.32 -11.47 11.68
C LYS A 306 -23.47 -10.03 12.22
N LEU A 307 -22.70 -9.70 13.26
CA LEU A 307 -22.71 -8.35 13.86
C LEU A 307 -22.30 -7.29 12.85
N ALA A 308 -21.22 -7.50 12.09
CA ALA A 308 -20.74 -6.55 11.09
C ALA A 308 -21.80 -6.28 10.02
N ARG A 309 -22.46 -7.33 9.48
CA ARG A 309 -23.53 -7.17 8.50
C ARG A 309 -24.77 -6.49 9.08
N GLN A 310 -25.06 -6.67 10.37
CA GLN A 310 -26.15 -5.98 11.06
C GLN A 310 -25.86 -4.48 11.26
N LYS A 311 -24.63 -4.13 11.71
CA LYS A 311 -24.22 -2.76 12.01
C LYS A 311 -23.91 -1.95 10.75
N MET A 312 -23.38 -2.62 9.73
CA MET A 312 -22.94 -2.03 8.47
C MET A 312 -23.54 -2.81 7.28
N PRO A 313 -24.82 -2.60 6.96
CA PRO A 313 -25.49 -3.33 5.89
C PRO A 313 -24.76 -3.22 4.55
N GLY A 314 -24.55 -4.36 3.88
CA GLY A 314 -23.82 -4.44 2.62
C GLY A 314 -22.30 -4.65 2.76
N THR A 315 -21.75 -4.60 3.98
CA THR A 315 -20.34 -4.93 4.21
C THR A 315 -20.06 -6.40 3.91
N LYS A 316 -18.90 -6.69 3.36
CA LYS A 316 -18.42 -8.04 3.08
C LYS A 316 -17.54 -8.54 4.21
N ILE A 317 -17.49 -9.85 4.40
CA ILE A 317 -16.63 -10.49 5.38
C ILE A 317 -15.50 -11.20 4.65
N LEU A 318 -14.25 -10.80 4.92
CA LEU A 318 -13.07 -11.48 4.44
C LEU A 318 -12.41 -12.23 5.60
N LEU A 319 -12.09 -13.49 5.37
CA LEU A 319 -11.42 -14.35 6.33
C LEU A 319 -9.92 -14.39 6.02
N SER A 320 -9.10 -14.01 7.01
CA SER A 320 -7.66 -14.24 6.95
C SER A 320 -7.32 -15.68 7.32
N THR A 321 -6.33 -16.21 6.63
CA THR A 321 -5.77 -17.54 6.90
C THR A 321 -4.40 -17.48 7.58
N TRP A 322 -4.06 -16.32 8.15
CA TRP A 322 -2.76 -16.04 8.75
C TRP A 322 -2.35 -17.07 9.79
N LEU A 323 -1.14 -17.61 9.64
CA LEU A 323 -0.54 -18.62 10.52
C LEU A 323 -1.38 -19.90 10.72
N MET A 324 -2.40 -20.17 9.90
CA MET A 324 -3.08 -21.47 9.94
C MET A 324 -2.18 -22.57 9.40
N ASP A 325 -2.10 -23.69 10.12
CA ASP A 325 -1.46 -24.88 9.57
C ASP A 325 -2.35 -25.62 8.55
N LYS A 326 -1.77 -26.63 7.88
CA LYS A 326 -2.50 -27.38 6.86
C LYS A 326 -3.78 -28.04 7.36
N ALA A 327 -3.79 -28.55 8.59
CA ALA A 327 -4.95 -29.24 9.15
C ALA A 327 -6.06 -28.23 9.53
N GLU A 328 -5.70 -27.09 10.08
CA GLU A 328 -6.64 -26.00 10.36
C GLU A 328 -7.25 -25.47 9.05
N LEU A 329 -6.39 -25.20 8.06
CA LEU A 329 -6.84 -24.67 6.77
C LEU A 329 -7.78 -25.67 6.06
N ALA A 330 -7.45 -26.95 6.05
CA ALA A 330 -8.34 -27.98 5.48
C ALA A 330 -9.70 -28.00 6.18
N SER A 331 -9.72 -27.98 7.52
CA SER A 331 -10.97 -27.95 8.28
C SER A 331 -11.77 -26.66 8.08
N VAL A 332 -11.11 -25.51 7.95
CA VAL A 332 -11.77 -24.23 7.62
C VAL A 332 -12.38 -24.29 6.24
N MET A 333 -11.68 -24.81 5.22
CA MET A 333 -12.20 -24.94 3.87
C MET A 333 -13.42 -25.89 3.80
N GLU A 334 -13.42 -26.98 4.56
CA GLU A 334 -14.57 -27.87 4.71
C GLU A 334 -15.79 -27.12 5.29
N GLN A 335 -15.62 -26.41 6.41
CA GLN A 335 -16.68 -25.61 7.02
C GLN A 335 -17.24 -24.54 6.10
N LEU A 336 -16.38 -23.85 5.35
CA LEU A 336 -16.80 -22.86 4.35
C LEU A 336 -17.53 -23.50 3.17
N GLY A 337 -17.24 -24.78 2.84
CA GLY A 337 -17.97 -25.58 1.86
C GLY A 337 -19.41 -25.83 2.25
N GLU A 338 -19.63 -26.12 3.50
CA GLU A 338 -20.95 -26.35 4.08
C GLU A 338 -21.72 -25.04 4.31
N ARG A 339 -21.00 -23.94 4.61
CA ARG A 339 -21.53 -22.65 5.03
C ARG A 339 -21.05 -21.50 4.13
N LYS A 340 -21.54 -21.47 2.89
CA LYS A 340 -21.14 -20.46 1.88
C LYS A 340 -21.53 -19.01 2.26
N ASP A 341 -22.42 -18.84 3.22
CA ASP A 341 -22.90 -17.56 3.74
C ASP A 341 -21.94 -16.89 4.74
N LEU A 342 -20.98 -17.65 5.31
CA LEU A 342 -20.12 -17.14 6.37
C LEU A 342 -19.21 -16.00 5.92
N VAL A 343 -18.56 -16.14 4.77
CA VAL A 343 -17.59 -15.18 4.26
C VAL A 343 -17.79 -14.89 2.78
N ASP A 344 -17.34 -13.72 2.35
CA ASP A 344 -17.42 -13.26 0.96
C ASP A 344 -16.08 -13.42 0.22
N GLY A 345 -15.00 -13.79 0.90
CA GLY A 345 -13.69 -13.99 0.32
C GLY A 345 -12.61 -14.33 1.34
N LEU A 346 -11.43 -14.63 0.83
CA LEU A 346 -10.26 -15.01 1.62
C LEU A 346 -9.11 -14.03 1.41
N VAL A 347 -8.32 -13.83 2.47
CA VAL A 347 -7.04 -13.12 2.41
C VAL A 347 -5.92 -14.15 2.37
N ASN A 348 -5.11 -14.11 1.30
CA ASN A 348 -3.97 -15.01 1.12
C ASN A 348 -2.66 -14.34 1.55
N GLU A 349 -2.04 -14.91 2.53
CA GLU A 349 -0.72 -14.52 3.04
C GLU A 349 0.36 -15.55 2.68
N GLY A 350 0.11 -16.34 1.63
CA GLY A 350 1.05 -17.32 1.11
C GLY A 350 0.72 -18.78 1.46
N ASN A 351 -0.35 -19.05 2.19
CA ASN A 351 -0.75 -20.40 2.59
C ASN A 351 -1.95 -20.97 1.82
N VAL A 352 -2.67 -20.14 1.08
CA VAL A 352 -3.82 -20.54 0.24
C VAL A 352 -3.43 -20.77 -1.21
N LEU A 353 -2.49 -20.00 -1.72
CA LEU A 353 -1.88 -20.12 -3.04
C LEU A 353 -0.39 -20.43 -2.89
N PRO A 354 0.27 -20.99 -3.93
CA PRO A 354 1.69 -21.26 -3.87
C PRO A 354 2.46 -20.03 -3.42
N ALA A 355 3.25 -20.16 -2.35
CA ALA A 355 4.09 -19.09 -1.88
C ALA A 355 5.20 -18.85 -2.92
N ALA A 356 5.34 -17.62 -3.40
CA ALA A 356 6.60 -17.20 -3.99
C ALA A 356 7.64 -17.19 -2.86
N SER A 357 8.73 -17.91 -3.06
CA SER A 357 9.81 -18.15 -2.09
C SER A 357 10.07 -16.93 -1.17
N GLY A 358 9.86 -17.10 0.13
CA GLY A 358 10.39 -16.21 1.14
C GLY A 358 9.43 -15.61 2.16
N LEU A 359 8.11 -15.67 1.95
CA LEU A 359 7.11 -15.17 2.90
C LEU A 359 5.89 -16.10 2.90
N GLY A 360 6.13 -17.38 3.02
CA GLY A 360 5.09 -18.35 3.30
C GLY A 360 4.83 -18.41 4.79
N SER A 361 3.71 -19.01 5.16
CA SER A 361 3.46 -19.39 6.56
C SER A 361 4.72 -20.01 7.17
N VAL A 362 4.92 -19.80 8.46
CA VAL A 362 6.08 -20.29 9.23
C VAL A 362 6.38 -21.78 9.02
N ASP A 363 5.40 -22.55 8.53
CA ASP A 363 5.46 -24.00 8.36
C ASP A 363 5.51 -24.48 6.89
N GLN A 364 5.46 -23.59 5.88
CA GLN A 364 5.55 -24.03 4.48
C GLN A 364 6.99 -24.17 4.03
N LYS A 365 7.40 -25.41 3.77
CA LYS A 365 8.68 -25.69 3.09
C LYS A 365 8.55 -25.40 1.58
N PRO A 366 9.62 -24.94 0.92
CA PRO A 366 9.65 -24.87 -0.52
C PRO A 366 9.25 -26.24 -1.14
N GLY A 367 8.21 -26.25 -1.97
CA GLY A 367 7.70 -27.48 -2.60
C GLY A 367 6.45 -28.08 -1.95
N ASP A 368 5.97 -27.58 -0.82
CA ASP A 368 4.67 -27.97 -0.30
C ASP A 368 3.54 -27.44 -1.21
N ALA A 369 2.74 -28.34 -1.75
CA ALA A 369 1.55 -27.95 -2.51
C ALA A 369 0.60 -27.17 -1.59
N ALA A 370 0.18 -25.98 -2.02
CA ALA A 370 -0.90 -25.26 -1.36
C ALA A 370 -2.17 -26.14 -1.36
N PRO A 371 -2.97 -26.13 -0.29
CA PRO A 371 -4.24 -26.83 -0.33
C PRO A 371 -5.07 -26.26 -1.48
N VAL A 372 -5.65 -27.16 -2.26
CA VAL A 372 -6.55 -26.75 -3.35
C VAL A 372 -7.76 -26.07 -2.73
N LEU A 373 -8.00 -24.82 -3.10
CA LEU A 373 -9.25 -24.15 -2.77
C LEU A 373 -10.38 -24.97 -3.38
N THR A 374 -11.18 -25.60 -2.54
CA THR A 374 -12.34 -26.42 -2.96
C THR A 374 -13.55 -25.55 -3.31
N GLN A 375 -13.41 -24.23 -3.32
CA GLN A 375 -14.52 -23.28 -3.45
C GLN A 375 -14.16 -22.08 -4.33
N ASP A 376 -15.18 -21.55 -5.02
CA ASP A 376 -15.12 -20.34 -5.85
C ASP A 376 -15.12 -19.03 -5.02
N LEU A 377 -14.48 -19.03 -3.85
CA LEU A 377 -14.36 -17.81 -3.05
C LEU A 377 -13.30 -16.90 -3.67
N PRO A 378 -13.59 -15.60 -3.81
CA PRO A 378 -12.59 -14.62 -4.22
C PRO A 378 -11.40 -14.58 -3.25
N VAL A 379 -10.18 -14.56 -3.79
CA VAL A 379 -8.96 -14.49 -2.99
C VAL A 379 -8.24 -13.19 -3.27
N VAL A 380 -7.90 -12.44 -2.23
CA VAL A 380 -7.05 -11.25 -2.30
C VAL A 380 -5.67 -11.54 -1.75
N GLY A 381 -4.63 -10.98 -2.36
CA GLY A 381 -3.25 -11.08 -1.88
C GLY A 381 -2.96 -10.10 -0.75
N PHE A 382 -2.03 -10.47 0.12
CA PHE A 382 -1.54 -9.62 1.21
C PHE A 382 0.00 -9.67 1.25
N PRO A 383 0.68 -9.11 0.23
CA PRO A 383 2.13 -9.17 0.17
C PRO A 383 2.77 -8.28 1.23
N GLU A 384 3.71 -8.86 1.97
CA GLU A 384 4.57 -8.12 2.88
C GLU A 384 5.64 -7.34 2.09
N ILE A 385 5.64 -6.04 2.21
CA ILE A 385 6.54 -5.15 1.47
C ILE A 385 7.32 -4.18 2.36
N SER A 386 7.00 -4.10 3.66
CA SER A 386 7.56 -3.08 4.53
C SER A 386 8.80 -3.55 5.27
N MET A 387 8.66 -4.18 6.43
CA MET A 387 9.84 -4.41 7.27
C MET A 387 10.31 -5.86 7.34
N HIS A 388 9.49 -6.82 7.00
CA HIS A 388 9.87 -8.22 7.14
C HIS A 388 11.06 -8.55 6.23
N ASN A 389 12.15 -9.05 6.83
CA ASN A 389 13.42 -9.32 6.15
C ASN A 389 14.03 -8.11 5.40
N THR A 390 13.71 -6.89 5.77
CA THR A 390 14.21 -5.68 5.10
C THR A 390 15.31 -4.97 5.90
N PHE A 391 15.78 -5.60 6.97
CA PHE A 391 16.89 -5.06 7.77
C PHE A 391 18.16 -4.85 6.92
N PRO A 392 18.95 -3.78 7.15
CA PRO A 392 18.79 -2.78 8.23
C PRO A 392 17.80 -1.65 7.91
N TRP A 393 17.23 -1.61 6.73
CA TRP A 393 16.49 -0.45 6.22
C TRP A 393 14.99 -0.53 6.44
N GLY A 394 14.48 -1.65 6.93
CA GLY A 394 13.08 -1.77 7.30
C GLY A 394 12.71 -0.79 8.41
N GLY A 395 11.75 0.08 8.13
CA GLY A 395 11.31 1.12 9.04
C GLY A 395 12.05 2.45 8.94
N PHE A 396 13.31 2.50 8.43
CA PHE A 396 14.09 3.74 8.36
C PHE A 396 14.95 3.86 7.10
N GLY A 397 14.39 3.57 5.95
CA GLY A 397 15.07 3.75 4.68
C GLY A 397 14.25 3.27 3.49
N ALA A 398 14.58 3.75 2.31
CA ALA A 398 13.92 3.31 1.09
C ALA A 398 14.06 1.79 0.91
N THR A 399 12.96 1.12 0.62
CA THR A 399 12.90 -0.34 0.41
C THR A 399 12.37 -0.68 -0.99
N PRO A 400 13.15 -0.41 -2.06
CA PRO A 400 12.71 -0.69 -3.43
C PRO A 400 12.82 -2.18 -3.75
N LEU A 401 11.78 -2.97 -3.44
CA LEU A 401 11.74 -4.41 -3.63
C LEU A 401 11.03 -4.79 -4.95
N THR A 402 11.43 -4.20 -6.06
CA THR A 402 10.70 -4.25 -7.33
C THR A 402 10.81 -5.58 -8.05
N ALA A 403 11.99 -6.19 -8.10
CA ALA A 403 12.21 -7.51 -8.69
C ALA A 403 11.58 -8.61 -7.84
N ARG A 404 11.67 -8.50 -6.51
CA ARG A 404 11.00 -9.40 -5.58
C ARG A 404 9.47 -9.34 -5.75
N ALA A 405 8.90 -8.14 -5.80
CA ALA A 405 7.47 -7.94 -6.03
C ALA A 405 7.01 -8.58 -7.34
N GLN A 406 7.81 -8.43 -8.42
CA GLN A 406 7.53 -9.07 -9.71
C GLN A 406 7.51 -10.59 -9.60
N GLY A 407 8.46 -11.18 -8.88
CA GLY A 407 8.53 -12.63 -8.63
C GLY A 407 7.31 -13.14 -7.86
N GLN A 408 6.93 -12.48 -6.78
CA GLN A 408 5.75 -12.81 -5.96
C GLN A 408 4.46 -12.70 -6.78
N TRP A 409 4.29 -11.60 -7.50
CA TRP A 409 3.12 -11.40 -8.36
C TRP A 409 2.99 -12.50 -9.42
N ASN A 410 4.05 -12.81 -10.14
CA ASN A 410 4.06 -13.86 -11.16
C ASN A 410 3.66 -15.24 -10.63
N ALA A 411 4.02 -15.54 -9.38
CA ALA A 411 3.66 -16.81 -8.73
C ALA A 411 2.18 -16.91 -8.36
N GLN A 412 1.53 -15.79 -8.02
CA GLN A 412 0.20 -15.79 -7.40
C GLN A 412 -0.90 -15.18 -8.28
N LYS A 413 -0.58 -14.37 -9.28
CA LYS A 413 -1.54 -13.54 -10.02
C LYS A 413 -2.72 -14.28 -10.63
N LYS A 414 -2.59 -15.56 -10.97
CA LYS A 414 -3.68 -16.35 -11.57
C LYS A 414 -4.81 -16.65 -10.61
N GLY A 415 -4.52 -16.73 -9.30
CA GLY A 415 -5.49 -17.05 -8.26
C GLY A 415 -6.06 -15.83 -7.54
N LEU A 416 -5.57 -14.62 -7.82
CA LEU A 416 -5.93 -13.41 -7.09
C LEU A 416 -6.87 -12.52 -7.89
N ILE A 417 -7.88 -11.95 -7.22
CA ILE A 417 -8.70 -10.86 -7.76
C ILE A 417 -8.04 -9.47 -7.53
N GLY A 418 -6.81 -9.45 -7.04
CA GLY A 418 -6.01 -8.30 -6.67
C GLY A 418 -5.41 -8.46 -5.28
N GLY A 419 -5.13 -7.36 -4.57
CA GLY A 419 -4.57 -7.46 -3.23
C GLY A 419 -4.33 -6.14 -2.53
N TYR A 420 -3.68 -6.25 -1.36
CA TYR A 420 -3.46 -5.16 -0.42
C TYR A 420 -2.05 -5.29 0.18
N PRO A 421 -1.05 -4.64 -0.39
CA PRO A 421 0.29 -4.63 0.21
C PRO A 421 0.28 -4.14 1.65
N TYR A 422 1.02 -4.83 2.52
CA TYR A 422 1.20 -4.45 3.91
C TYR A 422 2.19 -3.29 4.02
N SER A 423 1.78 -2.17 4.61
CA SER A 423 2.54 -0.94 4.65
C SER A 423 2.67 -0.36 6.06
N GLU A 424 3.89 -0.01 6.48
CA GLU A 424 4.18 0.66 7.76
C GLU A 424 4.51 2.16 7.61
N GLY A 425 4.57 2.68 6.40
CA GLY A 425 4.84 4.09 6.19
C GLY A 425 5.16 4.44 4.75
N ILE A 426 6.16 5.28 4.53
CA ILE A 426 6.50 5.84 3.21
C ILE A 426 7.75 5.22 2.57
N TYR A 427 8.55 4.45 3.30
CA TYR A 427 9.82 3.94 2.78
C TYR A 427 9.66 2.86 1.70
N GLU A 428 8.53 2.16 1.67
CA GLU A 428 8.15 1.20 0.64
C GLU A 428 7.27 1.78 -0.47
N ASP A 429 7.22 3.11 -0.63
CA ASP A 429 6.35 3.82 -1.58
C ASP A 429 6.46 3.26 -3.01
N LEU A 430 7.67 3.16 -3.56
CA LEU A 430 7.88 2.61 -4.89
C LEU A 430 7.32 1.19 -5.05
N THR A 431 7.49 0.34 -4.04
CA THR A 431 6.97 -1.04 -4.07
C THR A 431 5.44 -1.08 -4.03
N LYS A 432 4.79 -0.16 -3.29
CA LYS A 432 3.31 0.00 -3.33
C LYS A 432 2.83 0.36 -4.73
N ILE A 433 3.52 1.30 -5.37
CA ILE A 433 3.17 1.74 -6.72
C ILE A 433 3.33 0.59 -7.72
N VAL A 434 4.37 -0.23 -7.59
CA VAL A 434 4.55 -1.43 -8.41
C VAL A 434 3.36 -2.37 -8.27
N TYR A 435 2.90 -2.65 -7.04
CA TYR A 435 1.71 -3.48 -6.82
C TYR A 435 0.43 -2.84 -7.36
N SER A 436 0.27 -1.53 -7.27
CA SER A 436 -0.90 -0.83 -7.83
C SER A 436 -1.04 -1.08 -9.33
N GLN A 437 0.10 -1.11 -10.06
CA GLN A 437 0.12 -1.33 -11.50
C GLN A 437 0.02 -2.82 -11.88
N PHE A 438 0.49 -3.74 -11.04
CA PHE A 438 0.16 -5.15 -11.18
C PHE A 438 -1.36 -5.38 -11.14
N TYR A 439 -2.05 -4.72 -10.21
CA TYR A 439 -3.50 -4.84 -10.07
C TYR A 439 -4.27 -4.07 -11.14
N TRP A 440 -3.70 -2.99 -11.67
CA TRP A 440 -4.34 -2.21 -12.73
C TRP A 440 -4.41 -3.00 -14.04
N ASN A 441 -3.29 -3.37 -14.62
CA ASN A 441 -3.24 -4.01 -15.94
C ASN A 441 -2.08 -5.02 -16.12
N ASP A 442 -1.54 -5.57 -15.02
CA ASP A 442 -0.40 -6.49 -15.04
C ASP A 442 0.89 -5.84 -15.61
N GLN A 443 1.03 -4.51 -15.46
CA GLN A 443 2.21 -3.78 -15.97
C GLN A 443 3.47 -4.28 -15.28
N PRO A 444 4.54 -4.63 -16.02
CA PRO A 444 5.81 -5.07 -15.43
C PRO A 444 6.39 -4.07 -14.43
N ALA A 445 7.02 -4.57 -13.36
CA ALA A 445 7.64 -3.72 -12.34
C ALA A 445 8.64 -2.72 -12.96
N GLU A 446 9.46 -3.16 -13.90
CA GLU A 446 10.45 -2.30 -14.56
C GLU A 446 9.80 -1.10 -15.28
N GLU A 447 8.68 -1.30 -15.96
CA GLU A 447 7.95 -0.22 -16.62
C GLU A 447 7.31 0.74 -15.61
N THR A 448 6.80 0.18 -14.51
CA THR A 448 6.27 1.01 -13.41
C THR A 448 7.35 1.84 -12.73
N VAL A 449 8.54 1.28 -12.51
CA VAL A 449 9.70 2.02 -11.97
C VAL A 449 10.08 3.17 -12.89
N LYS A 450 10.13 2.96 -14.21
CA LYS A 450 10.40 4.04 -15.18
C LYS A 450 9.34 5.13 -15.14
N GLU A 451 8.05 4.76 -15.10
CA GLU A 451 6.94 5.72 -15.01
C GLU A 451 6.98 6.51 -13.69
N TYR A 452 7.28 5.84 -12.57
CA TYR A 452 7.45 6.47 -11.26
C TYR A 452 8.59 7.49 -11.27
N ILE A 453 9.77 7.12 -11.77
CA ILE A 453 10.93 8.01 -11.80
C ILE A 453 10.66 9.22 -12.71
N ALA A 454 10.04 9.00 -13.87
CA ALA A 454 9.70 10.08 -14.78
C ALA A 454 8.75 11.10 -14.15
N TYR A 455 7.77 10.62 -13.37
CA TYR A 455 6.75 11.44 -12.74
C TYR A 455 7.27 12.14 -11.47
N GLU A 456 7.91 11.39 -10.57
CA GLU A 456 8.30 11.92 -9.26
C GLU A 456 9.57 12.77 -9.33
N PHE A 457 10.43 12.53 -10.30
CA PHE A 457 11.72 13.22 -10.40
C PHE A 457 11.91 13.95 -11.73
N SER A 458 12.08 13.23 -12.82
CA SER A 458 12.17 13.79 -14.17
C SER A 458 12.26 12.66 -15.22
N PRO A 459 11.66 12.81 -16.41
CA PRO A 459 11.88 11.87 -17.51
C PRO A 459 13.35 11.82 -17.97
N ASP A 460 14.14 12.87 -17.74
CA ASP A 460 15.54 12.96 -18.17
C ASP A 460 16.52 12.15 -17.31
N VAL A 461 16.06 11.58 -16.18
CA VAL A 461 16.90 10.83 -15.24
C VAL A 461 16.46 9.37 -15.07
N VAL A 462 15.52 8.91 -15.87
CA VAL A 462 14.90 7.57 -15.75
C VAL A 462 15.94 6.46 -15.77
N ALA A 463 16.85 6.47 -16.74
CA ALA A 463 17.84 5.40 -16.88
C ALA A 463 18.81 5.35 -15.68
N ASP A 464 19.29 6.52 -15.27
CA ASP A 464 20.24 6.65 -14.15
C ASP A 464 19.62 6.16 -12.84
N VAL A 465 18.43 6.67 -12.50
CA VAL A 465 17.77 6.33 -11.22
C VAL A 465 17.25 4.89 -11.21
N ALA A 466 16.78 4.35 -12.34
CA ALA A 466 16.36 2.95 -12.42
C ALA A 466 17.55 1.99 -12.15
N ALA A 467 18.74 2.32 -12.63
CA ALA A 467 19.96 1.55 -12.32
C ALA A 467 20.29 1.62 -10.82
N VAL A 468 20.16 2.80 -10.21
CA VAL A 468 20.35 2.94 -8.75
C VAL A 468 19.32 2.14 -7.97
N VAL A 469 18.02 2.22 -8.30
CA VAL A 469 16.96 1.43 -7.64
C VAL A 469 17.30 -0.07 -7.65
N LYS A 470 17.81 -0.58 -8.77
CA LYS A 470 18.26 -1.98 -8.86
C LYS A 470 19.42 -2.29 -7.92
N THR A 471 20.42 -1.40 -7.82
CA THR A 471 21.54 -1.54 -6.89
C THR A 471 21.07 -1.50 -5.44
N LEU A 472 20.16 -0.57 -5.08
CA LEU A 472 19.59 -0.48 -3.74
C LEU A 472 18.83 -1.75 -3.34
N GLU A 473 18.10 -2.37 -4.28
CA GLU A 473 17.42 -3.65 -4.04
C GLU A 473 18.44 -4.78 -3.85
N GLN A 474 19.52 -4.83 -4.62
CA GLN A 474 20.60 -5.82 -4.47
C GLN A 474 21.32 -5.68 -3.13
N ASN A 475 21.52 -4.44 -2.65
CA ASN A 475 22.12 -4.14 -1.35
C ASN A 475 21.16 -4.40 -0.18
N HIS A 476 19.95 -4.84 -0.48
CA HIS A 476 18.93 -5.15 0.51
C HIS A 476 19.13 -6.57 1.03
N HIS A 477 19.92 -6.72 2.09
CA HIS A 477 20.20 -8.01 2.67
C HIS A 477 19.00 -8.54 3.45
N MET A 478 18.34 -9.53 2.88
CA MET A 478 17.29 -10.30 3.50
C MET A 478 17.85 -11.10 4.68
N ARG A 479 17.91 -10.51 5.84
CA ARG A 479 18.29 -11.21 7.08
C ARG A 479 17.13 -11.19 8.06
N TRP A 480 16.87 -12.35 8.64
CA TRP A 480 16.00 -12.46 9.77
C TRP A 480 16.53 -11.58 10.91
N TRP A 481 15.68 -10.77 11.49
CA TRP A 481 16.02 -9.93 12.62
C TRP A 481 16.22 -10.78 13.88
N PRO A 482 17.42 -10.88 14.43
CA PRO A 482 17.67 -11.77 15.56
C PRO A 482 17.33 -11.15 16.92
N GLY A 483 16.61 -10.05 17.02
CA GLY A 483 16.52 -9.45 18.31
C GLY A 483 15.45 -8.41 18.53
N LYS A 484 15.14 -8.26 19.80
CA LYS A 484 14.21 -7.30 20.34
C LYS A 484 14.79 -5.89 20.25
N LEU A 485 14.08 -5.00 19.60
CA LEU A 485 14.36 -3.57 19.58
C LEU A 485 13.79 -2.82 20.79
N GLU A 486 13.11 -3.51 21.69
CA GLU A 486 12.52 -2.88 22.88
C GLU A 486 13.61 -2.22 23.74
N GLY A 487 13.52 -0.90 23.89
CA GLY A 487 14.41 -0.13 24.75
C GLY A 487 15.75 0.27 24.15
N VAL A 488 15.93 0.10 22.84
CA VAL A 488 17.14 0.56 22.14
C VAL A 488 16.87 1.92 21.50
N PRO A 489 17.69 2.96 21.72
CA PRO A 489 17.57 4.24 21.05
C PRO A 489 17.55 4.08 19.53
N LEU A 490 16.82 4.95 18.81
CA LEU A 490 16.68 4.87 17.35
C LEU A 490 18.02 4.85 16.62
N GLU A 491 18.96 5.65 17.03
CA GLU A 491 20.32 5.70 16.50
C GLU A 491 21.11 4.39 16.68
N MET A 492 20.72 3.54 17.62
CA MET A 492 21.32 2.21 17.81
C MET A 492 20.63 1.12 17.00
N ASN A 493 19.48 1.41 16.38
CA ASN A 493 18.75 0.48 15.53
C ASN A 493 19.40 0.27 14.14
N TRP A 494 20.42 1.03 13.80
CA TRP A 494 21.20 0.82 12.58
C TRP A 494 21.78 -0.59 12.47
N PHE A 495 22.22 -1.14 13.60
CA PHE A 495 22.95 -2.40 13.66
C PHE A 495 22.38 -3.29 14.77
N PRO A 496 21.54 -4.23 14.44
CA PRO A 496 20.81 -5.04 15.43
C PRO A 496 21.68 -6.04 16.19
N SER A 497 22.87 -6.35 15.70
CA SER A 497 23.79 -7.18 16.45
C SER A 497 25.23 -6.79 16.22
N LYS A 498 26.05 -6.90 17.27
CA LYS A 498 27.50 -6.69 17.20
C LYS A 498 28.20 -7.60 16.19
N ASN A 499 27.53 -8.63 15.71
CA ASN A 499 28.10 -9.68 14.85
C ASN A 499 27.60 -9.65 13.39
N THR A 500 26.65 -8.76 13.05
CA THR A 500 26.17 -8.63 11.66
C THR A 500 26.44 -7.22 11.17
N LYS A 501 27.52 -7.04 10.44
CA LYS A 501 27.76 -5.78 9.73
C LYS A 501 26.90 -5.74 8.48
N PRO A 502 26.24 -4.62 8.16
CA PRO A 502 25.66 -4.41 6.86
C PRO A 502 26.72 -4.60 5.79
N GLN A 503 26.40 -5.36 4.76
CA GLN A 503 27.26 -5.48 3.60
C GLN A 503 26.57 -4.75 2.46
N ALA A 504 27.14 -3.66 2.02
CA ALA A 504 26.75 -3.03 0.79
C ALA A 504 27.48 -3.71 -0.38
N ASP A 505 26.79 -3.91 -1.48
CA ASP A 505 27.35 -4.54 -2.68
C ASP A 505 28.35 -3.61 -3.41
N PRO A 506 29.16 -4.16 -4.34
CA PRO A 506 30.16 -3.39 -5.07
C PRO A 506 29.64 -2.14 -5.79
N GLY A 507 28.36 -2.10 -6.19
CA GLY A 507 27.75 -0.96 -6.88
C GLY A 507 27.37 0.23 -5.99
N ALA A 508 27.53 0.18 -4.66
CA ALA A 508 27.03 1.21 -3.75
C ALA A 508 27.64 2.60 -4.00
N GLU A 509 28.96 2.66 -4.19
CA GLU A 509 29.69 3.92 -4.44
C GLU A 509 29.29 4.54 -5.78
N GLU A 510 29.14 3.72 -6.83
CA GLU A 510 28.71 4.16 -8.16
C GLU A 510 27.26 4.62 -8.13
N ALA A 511 26.38 3.92 -7.40
CA ALA A 511 24.98 4.32 -7.21
C ALA A 511 24.91 5.71 -6.55
N TYR A 512 25.66 5.96 -5.48
CA TYR A 512 25.67 7.26 -4.85
C TYR A 512 26.26 8.36 -5.75
N ALA A 513 27.36 8.10 -6.44
CA ALA A 513 27.93 9.04 -7.41
C ALA A 513 26.94 9.39 -8.54
N THR A 514 26.13 8.41 -8.97
CA THR A 514 25.05 8.63 -9.93
C THR A 514 23.96 9.52 -9.34
N MET A 515 23.53 9.27 -8.08
CA MET A 515 22.54 10.10 -7.41
C MET A 515 22.99 11.55 -7.27
N GLN A 516 24.27 11.80 -6.97
CA GLN A 516 24.83 13.16 -6.91
C GLN A 516 24.73 13.89 -8.27
N LYS A 517 25.06 13.20 -9.38
CA LYS A 517 24.94 13.78 -10.73
C LYS A 517 23.48 14.06 -11.10
N VAL A 518 22.57 13.18 -10.73
CA VAL A 518 21.13 13.36 -10.95
C VAL A 518 20.60 14.52 -10.12
N ASP A 519 20.95 14.59 -8.84
CA ASP A 519 20.54 15.65 -7.91
C ASP A 519 20.83 17.06 -8.46
N ALA A 520 21.98 17.25 -9.10
CA ALA A 520 22.35 18.51 -9.73
C ALA A 520 21.47 18.90 -10.93
N ARG A 521 20.76 17.94 -11.54
CA ARG A 521 19.88 18.11 -12.73
C ARG A 521 18.42 18.32 -12.37
N LEU A 522 18.01 17.96 -11.17
CA LEU A 522 16.61 18.03 -10.75
C LEU A 522 16.14 19.47 -10.50
N THR A 523 14.83 19.70 -10.62
CA THR A 523 14.20 20.93 -10.14
C THR A 523 14.31 21.04 -8.62
N HIS A 524 14.17 22.25 -8.09
CA HIS A 524 14.18 22.45 -6.63
C HIS A 524 13.07 21.64 -5.93
N GLN A 525 11.88 21.58 -6.53
CA GLN A 525 10.75 20.83 -5.99
C GLN A 525 11.04 19.33 -5.94
N ALA A 526 11.49 18.74 -7.05
CA ALA A 526 11.84 17.31 -7.10
C ALA A 526 12.96 16.94 -6.14
N LYS A 527 14.01 17.78 -6.07
CA LYS A 527 15.18 17.59 -5.20
C LYS A 527 14.83 17.58 -3.71
N ASN A 528 13.86 18.39 -3.29
CA ASN A 528 13.41 18.49 -1.90
C ASN A 528 12.24 17.56 -1.56
N SER A 529 11.72 16.79 -2.53
CA SER A 529 10.66 15.83 -2.23
C SER A 529 11.17 14.71 -1.31
N TRP A 530 10.35 14.28 -0.37
CA TRP A 530 10.70 13.16 0.51
C TRP A 530 10.98 11.87 -0.28
N ARG A 531 10.34 11.67 -1.44
CA ARG A 531 10.57 10.54 -2.35
C ARG A 531 12.00 10.53 -2.91
N TRP A 532 12.49 11.69 -3.33
CA TRP A 532 13.87 11.82 -3.77
C TRP A 532 14.84 11.65 -2.61
N ARG A 533 14.61 12.37 -1.51
CA ARG A 533 15.50 12.36 -0.35
C ARG A 533 15.69 10.96 0.21
N GLN A 534 14.65 10.16 0.35
CA GLN A 534 14.81 8.79 0.88
C GLN A 534 15.69 7.89 -0.02
N LEU A 535 15.59 8.00 -1.35
CA LEU A 535 16.45 7.24 -2.28
C LEU A 535 17.89 7.76 -2.23
N TYR A 536 18.06 9.08 -2.25
CA TYR A 536 19.36 9.73 -2.17
C TYR A 536 20.11 9.36 -0.88
N LEU A 537 19.44 9.50 0.26
CA LEU A 537 20.02 9.19 1.57
C LEU A 537 20.32 7.70 1.71
N ARG A 538 19.48 6.82 1.17
CA ARG A 538 19.76 5.39 1.14
C ARG A 538 21.02 5.08 0.32
N ALA A 539 21.19 5.66 -0.86
CA ALA A 539 22.38 5.46 -1.68
C ALA A 539 23.65 6.00 -0.98
N LEU A 540 23.55 7.18 -0.31
CA LEU A 540 24.61 7.73 0.52
C LEU A 540 25.01 6.76 1.63
N LEU A 541 24.04 6.25 2.38
CA LEU A 541 24.27 5.33 3.49
C LEU A 541 24.93 4.02 3.04
N ASP A 542 24.46 3.42 1.96
CA ASP A 542 25.04 2.18 1.42
C ASP A 542 26.49 2.42 0.98
N SER A 543 26.79 3.59 0.38
CA SER A 543 28.16 3.97 -0.03
C SER A 543 29.08 4.17 1.17
N GLU A 544 28.66 4.95 2.15
CA GLU A 544 29.45 5.23 3.36
C GLU A 544 29.71 3.96 4.19
N LEU A 545 28.70 3.14 4.41
CA LEU A 545 28.86 1.88 5.13
C LEU A 545 29.82 0.94 4.40
N LYS A 546 29.79 0.88 3.07
CA LYS A 546 30.73 0.11 2.29
C LYS A 546 32.15 0.64 2.47
N THR A 547 32.37 1.92 2.29
CA THR A 547 33.68 2.56 2.41
C THR A 547 34.27 2.39 3.80
N ASN A 548 33.44 2.41 4.83
CA ASN A 548 33.86 2.29 6.24
C ASN A 548 33.78 0.87 6.81
N GLY A 549 33.77 -0.16 5.94
CA GLY A 549 33.77 -1.56 6.36
C GLY A 549 32.57 -1.94 7.22
N GLY A 550 31.41 -1.33 6.96
CA GLY A 550 30.14 -1.56 7.66
C GLY A 550 30.02 -0.81 8.99
N SER A 551 30.88 0.16 9.27
CA SER A 551 30.79 1.01 10.46
C SER A 551 30.22 2.40 10.10
N PRO A 552 29.24 2.93 10.85
CA PRO A 552 28.72 4.26 10.60
C PRO A 552 29.74 5.34 10.97
N ASN A 553 29.64 6.48 10.30
CA ASN A 553 30.39 7.71 10.59
C ASN A 553 29.42 8.87 10.78
N ASP A 554 29.92 10.09 10.94
CA ASP A 554 29.08 11.27 11.15
C ASP A 554 28.16 11.53 9.95
N THR A 555 28.62 11.31 8.72
CA THR A 555 27.79 11.41 7.51
C THR A 555 26.61 10.43 7.55
N CYS A 556 26.85 9.20 7.98
CA CYS A 556 25.78 8.22 8.19
C CYS A 556 24.77 8.71 9.23
N ASN A 557 25.26 9.25 10.36
CA ASN A 557 24.39 9.71 11.44
C ASN A 557 23.52 10.89 11.00
N GLU A 558 24.05 11.83 10.24
CA GLU A 558 23.31 12.96 9.66
C GLU A 558 22.26 12.50 8.66
N ALA A 559 22.62 11.61 7.74
CA ALA A 559 21.70 11.05 6.76
C ALA A 559 20.55 10.28 7.43
N PHE A 560 20.86 9.50 8.46
CA PHE A 560 19.85 8.79 9.23
C PHE A 560 18.93 9.75 10.01
N ALA A 561 19.48 10.78 10.63
CA ALA A 561 18.68 11.80 11.29
C ALA A 561 17.70 12.48 10.32
N GLU A 562 18.09 12.70 9.06
CA GLU A 562 17.17 13.21 8.05
C GLU A 562 16.07 12.20 7.69
N LEU A 563 16.40 10.90 7.54
CA LEU A 563 15.41 9.85 7.32
C LEU A 563 14.40 9.76 8.47
N ILE A 564 14.87 9.90 9.72
CA ILE A 564 14.00 9.94 10.91
C ILE A 564 13.03 11.13 10.82
N ARG A 565 13.51 12.32 10.43
CA ARG A 565 12.64 13.50 10.24
C ARG A 565 11.61 13.30 9.13
N ILE A 566 12.02 12.74 7.99
CA ILE A 566 11.11 12.42 6.88
C ILE A 566 9.99 11.47 7.35
N TYR A 567 10.30 10.56 8.26
CA TYR A 567 9.35 9.60 8.81
C TYR A 567 8.59 10.11 10.04
N HIS A 568 8.85 11.34 10.48
CA HIS A 568 8.30 11.94 11.71
C HIS A 568 8.57 11.12 12.99
N ALA A 569 9.71 10.45 13.04
CA ALA A 569 10.06 9.54 14.15
C ALA A 569 11.03 10.16 15.20
N GLU A 570 11.22 11.48 15.20
CA GLU A 570 12.13 12.17 16.11
C GLU A 570 11.78 12.00 17.58
N ASN A 571 10.49 11.83 17.86
CA ASN A 571 9.99 11.66 19.22
C ASN A 571 9.77 10.19 19.60
N ALA A 572 10.00 9.26 18.67
CA ALA A 572 9.85 7.84 18.92
C ALA A 572 11.04 7.32 19.74
N ILE A 573 10.89 7.27 21.06
CA ILE A 573 11.92 6.76 21.98
C ILE A 573 11.82 5.24 22.06
N GLY A 574 12.81 4.54 21.51
CA GLY A 574 13.11 3.13 21.81
C GLY A 574 12.31 2.07 21.07
N THR A 575 11.07 2.27 20.71
CA THR A 575 10.29 1.33 19.88
C THR A 575 9.25 2.08 19.08
N ILE A 576 9.16 1.79 17.79
CA ILE A 576 8.01 2.18 16.98
C ILE A 576 6.88 1.17 17.29
N ARG A 577 6.37 1.24 18.50
CA ARG A 577 5.22 0.43 18.96
C ARG A 577 4.38 1.26 19.90
N PRO A 578 3.06 1.17 19.83
CA PRO A 578 2.20 1.82 20.80
C PRO A 578 2.61 1.38 22.23
N PRO A 579 2.49 2.26 23.22
CA PRO A 579 2.76 1.90 24.61
C PRO A 579 1.83 0.75 25.01
N LEU A 580 2.41 -0.27 25.63
CA LEU A 580 1.62 -1.36 26.23
C LEU A 580 0.68 -0.79 27.29
N PRO A 581 -0.52 -1.35 27.46
CA PRO A 581 -1.43 -0.92 28.51
C PRO A 581 -0.73 -0.87 29.87
N LYS A 582 -0.99 0.17 30.66
CA LYS A 582 -0.33 0.39 31.98
C LYS A 582 -0.37 -0.83 32.91
N ASN A 583 -1.35 -1.71 32.72
CA ASN A 583 -1.55 -2.93 33.53
C ASN A 583 -0.96 -4.19 32.88
N TRP A 584 -0.28 -4.06 31.74
CA TRP A 584 0.35 -5.20 31.11
C TRP A 584 1.66 -5.56 31.81
N LYS A 585 1.65 -6.66 32.55
CA LYS A 585 2.87 -7.22 33.14
C LYS A 585 3.39 -8.31 32.20
N LYS A 586 4.61 -8.13 31.71
CA LYS A 586 5.36 -9.20 31.06
C LYS A 586 5.50 -10.35 32.06
N LYS A 587 4.95 -11.53 31.74
CA LYS A 587 5.22 -12.75 32.46
C LYS A 587 6.52 -13.38 32.01
#